data_67382614236b42e2feae0791470c9902
#
_entry.id   67382614236b42e2feae0791470c9902
#
_cell.length_a   1.000
_cell.length_b   1.000
_cell.length_c   1.000
_cell.angle_alpha   90.00
_cell.angle_beta   90.00
_cell.angle_gamma   90.00
#
_symmetry.space_group_name_H-M   'P 1'
#
loop_
_entity.id
_entity.type
_entity.pdbx_description
1 polymer ?
#
loop_
_entity_poly.entity_id
_entity_poly.type
_entity_poly.pdbx_seq_one_letter_code
_entity_poly.pdbx_strand_id
1 'polypeptide(L)'
;MKAWRGVLIALSFLLLSGCLVTFKEPPPASDPAPKGLLGKWSGINAWGEPMSLELTRVGNDRYQAVTYFKAKPREREAYPFTVSHHGSRWYLSAKVPGRFGGHYTIAGFELTDKRELVVYNLDLEQINQAIQHKALDGQAFQTDDGDGVQVDSNLDKVFAYLDDPANSDVFVEAVRYQRQNSAK
;
A
#
# COMPACT_ATOMS: atom_id res chain seq x y z
N MET A 1 7.34 29.24 6.73
CA MET A 1 8.16 28.00 6.73
C MET A 1 7.60 26.89 7.65
N LYS A 2 6.29 26.81 7.86
CA LYS A 2 5.65 25.79 8.71
C LYS A 2 4.69 24.84 7.98
N ALA A 3 4.45 25.06 6.69
CA ALA A 3 3.51 24.25 5.90
C ALA A 3 4.15 22.97 5.29
N TRP A 4 5.45 22.83 5.32
CA TRP A 4 6.16 21.75 4.63
C TRP A 4 6.32 20.45 5.46
N ARG A 5 6.07 20.53 6.76
CA ARG A 5 6.12 19.33 7.62
C ARG A 5 4.87 18.44 7.56
N GLY A 6 3.73 18.96 7.11
CA GLY A 6 2.48 18.21 7.00
C GLY A 6 2.40 17.25 5.80
N VAL A 7 3.13 17.53 4.74
CA VAL A 7 3.09 16.73 3.49
C VAL A 7 3.93 15.44 3.59
N LEU A 8 4.87 15.38 4.52
CA LEU A 8 5.75 14.21 4.70
C LEU A 8 5.10 13.04 5.44
N ILE A 9 4.01 13.28 6.15
CA ILE A 9 3.41 12.27 7.05
C ILE A 9 2.52 11.28 6.29
N ALA A 10 1.93 11.69 5.20
CA ALA A 10 0.91 10.96 4.47
C ALA A 10 1.42 9.84 3.60
N LEU A 11 2.54 10.07 2.97
CA LEU A 11 3.18 9.05 2.14
C LEU A 11 3.92 8.01 2.99
N SER A 12 4.11 8.29 4.28
CA SER A 12 4.73 7.39 5.24
C SER A 12 4.08 6.01 5.33
N PHE A 13 2.82 5.87 4.96
CA PHE A 13 2.12 4.59 4.99
C PHE A 13 2.59 3.61 3.91
N LEU A 14 2.96 4.14 2.76
CA LEU A 14 3.50 3.36 1.65
C LEU A 14 5.03 3.44 1.59
N LEU A 15 5.64 4.38 2.34
CA LEU A 15 7.06 4.70 2.28
C LEU A 15 7.78 4.51 3.63
N LEU A 16 7.21 3.75 4.54
CA LEU A 16 7.77 3.53 5.89
C LEU A 16 9.20 2.98 5.93
N SER A 17 9.74 2.58 4.77
CA SER A 17 11.11 2.10 4.64
C SER A 17 11.98 2.95 3.69
N GLY A 18 11.49 4.05 3.14
CA GLY A 18 12.19 4.78 2.08
C GLY A 18 12.30 4.03 0.76
N CYS A 19 11.72 2.84 0.68
CA CYS A 19 11.83 1.91 -0.45
C CYS A 19 10.50 1.87 -1.19
N LEU A 20 10.46 2.35 -2.45
CA LEU A 20 9.26 2.45 -3.25
C LEU A 20 9.29 1.51 -4.45
N VAL A 21 8.37 0.53 -4.48
CA VAL A 21 8.11 -0.27 -5.66
C VAL A 21 6.93 0.32 -6.42
N THR A 22 7.14 0.67 -7.69
CA THR A 22 6.12 1.24 -8.57
C THR A 22 5.86 0.39 -9.80
N PHE A 23 4.67 0.53 -10.37
CA PHE A 23 4.19 -0.19 -11.55
C PHE A 23 3.60 0.80 -12.54
N LYS A 24 3.77 0.56 -13.84
CA LYS A 24 3.22 1.46 -14.89
C LYS A 24 1.71 1.53 -14.86
N GLU A 25 1.07 0.41 -14.59
CA GLU A 25 -0.39 0.25 -14.61
C GLU A 25 -0.89 -0.31 -13.28
N PRO A 26 -2.08 0.13 -12.83
CA PRO A 26 -2.70 -0.46 -11.66
C PRO A 26 -3.31 -1.83 -12.03
N PRO A 27 -3.38 -2.78 -11.09
CA PRO A 27 -4.18 -3.98 -11.28
C PRO A 27 -5.65 -3.62 -11.62
N PRO A 28 -6.32 -4.42 -12.45
CA PRO A 28 -7.74 -4.25 -12.68
C PRO A 28 -8.51 -4.26 -11.35
N ALA A 29 -9.34 -3.25 -11.13
CA ALA A 29 -10.13 -3.19 -9.92
C ALA A 29 -11.11 -4.36 -9.84
N SER A 30 -11.24 -4.95 -8.66
CA SER A 30 -12.23 -5.97 -8.35
C SER A 30 -13.35 -5.37 -7.52
N ASP A 31 -14.58 -5.53 -7.95
CA ASP A 31 -15.74 -5.12 -7.19
C ASP A 31 -16.66 -6.33 -6.92
N PRO A 32 -17.14 -6.50 -5.71
CA PRO A 32 -16.92 -5.68 -4.52
C PRO A 32 -15.59 -6.04 -3.80
N ALA A 33 -15.03 -5.05 -3.06
CA ALA A 33 -13.97 -5.33 -2.10
C ALA A 33 -14.45 -6.34 -1.04
N PRO A 34 -13.52 -7.07 -0.38
CA PRO A 34 -13.91 -8.08 0.60
C PRO A 34 -14.74 -7.48 1.73
N LYS A 35 -15.76 -8.25 2.14
CA LYS A 35 -16.61 -7.84 3.26
C LYS A 35 -15.74 -7.61 4.51
N GLY A 36 -15.96 -6.50 5.15
CA GLY A 36 -15.21 -6.14 6.35
C GLY A 36 -13.99 -5.26 6.11
N LEU A 37 -13.56 -5.01 4.88
CA LEU A 37 -12.48 -4.04 4.62
C LEU A 37 -12.86 -2.62 5.02
N LEU A 38 -14.08 -2.18 4.67
CA LEU A 38 -14.52 -0.81 4.92
C LEU A 38 -14.82 -0.55 6.40
N GLY A 39 -14.55 0.67 6.84
CA GLY A 39 -14.82 1.15 8.20
C GLY A 39 -13.60 1.73 8.88
N LYS A 40 -13.63 1.76 10.22
CA LYS A 40 -12.60 2.40 11.04
C LYS A 40 -11.66 1.39 11.66
N TRP A 41 -10.40 1.72 11.60
CA TRP A 41 -9.29 0.90 12.04
C TRP A 41 -8.35 1.72 12.93
N SER A 42 -7.66 1.07 13.85
CA SER A 42 -6.61 1.68 14.67
C SER A 42 -5.35 0.85 14.60
N GLY A 43 -4.22 1.49 14.54
CA GLY A 43 -2.91 0.86 14.49
C GLY A 43 -1.85 1.71 15.15
N ILE A 44 -0.63 1.23 15.09
CA ILE A 44 0.56 1.93 15.56
C ILE A 44 1.52 1.96 14.37
N ASN A 45 2.07 3.13 14.07
CA ASN A 45 3.06 3.24 13.00
C ASN A 45 4.44 2.72 13.44
N ALA A 46 5.40 2.71 12.53
CA ALA A 46 6.75 2.24 12.80
C ALA A 46 7.50 3.03 13.89
N TRP A 47 7.03 4.24 14.22
CA TRP A 47 7.59 5.09 15.29
C TRP A 47 6.86 4.95 16.63
N GLY A 48 5.91 4.01 16.72
CA GLY A 48 5.14 3.78 17.96
C GLY A 48 3.98 4.76 18.17
N GLU A 49 3.61 5.57 17.16
CA GLU A 49 2.55 6.56 17.30
C GLU A 49 1.18 5.96 16.96
N PRO A 50 0.18 6.14 17.83
CA PRO A 50 -1.18 5.66 17.58
C PRO A 50 -1.85 6.43 16.44
N MET A 51 -2.39 5.68 15.49
CA MET A 51 -3.03 6.22 14.32
C MET A 51 -4.40 5.61 14.06
N SER A 52 -5.20 6.31 13.28
CA SER A 52 -6.49 5.88 12.81
C SER A 52 -6.52 5.86 11.29
N LEU A 53 -7.19 4.86 10.75
CA LEU A 53 -7.44 4.69 9.33
C LEU A 53 -8.95 4.50 9.14
N GLU A 54 -9.54 5.26 8.24
CA GLU A 54 -10.93 5.11 7.83
C GLU A 54 -10.98 4.75 6.35
N LEU A 55 -11.58 3.61 6.01
CA LEU A 55 -11.74 3.13 4.65
C LEU A 55 -13.19 3.25 4.23
N THR A 56 -13.44 3.98 3.16
CA THR A 56 -14.79 4.23 2.61
C THR A 56 -14.84 3.97 1.12
N ARG A 57 -16.02 3.60 0.62
CA ARG A 57 -16.29 3.50 -0.82
C ARG A 57 -16.74 4.87 -1.32
N VAL A 58 -16.12 5.37 -2.38
CA VAL A 58 -16.42 6.69 -2.96
C VAL A 58 -16.95 6.60 -4.40
N GLY A 59 -17.04 5.41 -4.96
CA GLY A 59 -17.56 5.17 -6.30
C GLY A 59 -17.57 3.68 -6.63
N ASN A 60 -17.91 3.34 -7.88
CA ASN A 60 -17.70 1.99 -8.39
C ASN A 60 -16.19 1.74 -8.39
N ASP A 61 -15.75 0.63 -7.83
CA ASP A 61 -14.33 0.20 -7.79
C ASP A 61 -13.34 1.25 -7.22
N ARG A 62 -13.85 2.31 -6.58
CA ARG A 62 -13.04 3.38 -5.99
C ARG A 62 -13.30 3.51 -4.51
N TYR A 63 -12.21 3.56 -3.78
CA TYR A 63 -12.19 3.66 -2.34
C TYR A 63 -11.32 4.83 -1.90
N GLN A 64 -11.50 5.27 -0.68
CA GLN A 64 -10.71 6.31 -0.05
C GLN A 64 -10.23 5.84 1.31
N ALA A 65 -8.94 5.99 1.55
CA ALA A 65 -8.31 5.84 2.84
C ALA A 65 -8.12 7.24 3.45
N VAL A 66 -8.62 7.45 4.65
CA VAL A 66 -8.37 8.68 5.43
C VAL A 66 -7.56 8.29 6.66
N THR A 67 -6.38 8.88 6.79
CA THR A 67 -5.49 8.62 7.92
C THR A 67 -5.30 9.86 8.77
N TYR A 68 -5.11 9.67 10.05
CA TYR A 68 -4.77 10.72 11.01
C TYR A 68 -4.14 10.15 12.27
N PHE A 69 -3.26 10.90 12.90
CA PHE A 69 -2.73 10.57 14.22
C PHE A 69 -3.74 10.93 15.31
N LYS A 70 -3.87 10.08 16.33
CA LYS A 70 -4.76 10.36 17.46
C LYS A 70 -4.40 11.66 18.20
N ALA A 71 -3.11 11.99 18.24
CA ALA A 71 -2.61 13.24 18.82
C ALA A 71 -2.98 14.49 17.99
N LYS A 72 -3.30 14.31 16.69
CA LYS A 72 -3.58 15.41 15.75
C LYS A 72 -4.80 15.09 14.87
N PRO A 73 -6.00 14.95 15.43
CA PRO A 73 -7.17 14.45 14.72
C PRO A 73 -7.69 15.39 13.61
N ARG A 74 -7.21 16.62 13.55
CA ARG A 74 -7.54 17.60 12.50
C ARG A 74 -6.63 17.51 11.28
N GLU A 75 -5.43 16.95 11.43
CA GLU A 75 -4.49 16.70 10.33
C GLU A 75 -4.85 15.37 9.67
N ARG A 76 -5.82 15.42 8.73
CA ARG A 76 -6.32 14.25 8.01
C ARG A 76 -5.82 14.27 6.59
N GLU A 77 -5.45 13.10 6.12
CA GLU A 77 -4.99 12.92 4.76
C GLU A 77 -5.81 11.83 4.09
N ALA A 78 -6.20 12.10 2.85
CA ALA A 78 -7.10 11.24 2.09
C ALA A 78 -6.39 10.73 0.81
N TYR A 79 -6.43 9.42 0.62
CA TYR A 79 -5.82 8.73 -0.52
C TYR A 79 -6.85 7.90 -1.25
N PRO A 80 -7.06 8.17 -2.56
CA PRO A 80 -7.85 7.29 -3.40
C PRO A 80 -7.07 6.00 -3.68
N PHE A 81 -7.76 4.87 -3.65
CA PHE A 81 -7.21 3.58 -4.00
C PHE A 81 -8.23 2.69 -4.68
N THR A 82 -7.76 1.66 -5.33
CA THR A 82 -8.57 0.56 -5.88
C THR A 82 -8.22 -0.75 -5.17
N VAL A 83 -9.12 -1.72 -5.29
CA VAL A 83 -8.92 -3.06 -4.74
C VAL A 83 -8.98 -4.06 -5.88
N SER A 84 -8.08 -5.02 -5.87
CA SER A 84 -8.06 -6.14 -6.80
C SER A 84 -7.83 -7.46 -6.08
N HIS A 85 -8.27 -8.55 -6.70
CA HIS A 85 -8.04 -9.89 -6.21
C HIS A 85 -7.35 -10.70 -7.31
N HIS A 86 -6.24 -11.34 -6.95
CA HIS A 86 -5.53 -12.22 -7.87
C HIS A 86 -4.98 -13.43 -7.10
N GLY A 87 -5.17 -14.61 -7.65
CA GLY A 87 -4.81 -15.84 -6.95
C GLY A 87 -5.57 -15.97 -5.62
N SER A 88 -4.84 -16.11 -4.53
CA SER A 88 -5.39 -16.16 -3.16
C SER A 88 -5.27 -14.83 -2.41
N ARG A 89 -4.77 -13.76 -3.06
CA ARG A 89 -4.40 -12.51 -2.39
C ARG A 89 -5.27 -11.34 -2.82
N TRP A 90 -5.49 -10.46 -1.89
CA TRP A 90 -6.09 -9.15 -2.12
C TRP A 90 -5.01 -8.08 -2.19
N TYR A 91 -5.21 -7.11 -3.08
CA TYR A 91 -4.28 -6.02 -3.31
C TYR A 91 -4.97 -4.67 -3.22
N LEU A 92 -4.27 -3.71 -2.66
CA LEU A 92 -4.58 -2.27 -2.73
C LEU A 92 -3.67 -1.66 -3.79
N SER A 93 -4.20 -0.78 -4.62
CA SER A 93 -3.39 0.00 -5.55
C SER A 93 -3.73 1.48 -5.46
N ALA A 94 -2.69 2.31 -5.38
CA ALA A 94 -2.81 3.75 -5.31
C ALA A 94 -1.83 4.41 -6.28
N LYS A 95 -2.22 5.58 -6.81
CA LYS A 95 -1.33 6.39 -7.63
C LYS A 95 -0.32 7.10 -6.75
N VAL A 96 0.94 6.98 -7.11
CA VAL A 96 2.05 7.66 -6.44
C VAL A 96 2.12 9.11 -6.91
N PRO A 97 2.38 10.10 -6.05
CA PRO A 97 2.58 11.49 -6.46
C PRO A 97 3.65 11.65 -7.53
N GLY A 98 3.50 12.68 -8.39
CA GLY A 98 4.41 12.91 -9.53
C GLY A 98 5.88 13.06 -9.16
N ARG A 99 6.19 13.58 -7.96
CA ARG A 99 7.57 13.66 -7.43
C ARG A 99 8.25 12.30 -7.25
N PHE A 100 7.46 11.22 -7.20
CA PHE A 100 7.93 9.82 -7.12
C PHE A 100 7.64 9.05 -8.41
N GLY A 101 7.56 9.73 -9.57
CA GLY A 101 7.35 9.12 -10.87
C GLY A 101 5.91 9.06 -11.36
N GLY A 102 4.90 9.29 -10.50
CA GLY A 102 3.49 9.33 -10.90
C GLY A 102 2.88 7.99 -11.32
N HIS A 103 3.58 6.90 -11.08
CA HIS A 103 3.15 5.53 -11.32
C HIS A 103 2.21 5.01 -10.22
N TYR A 104 1.97 3.72 -10.18
CA TYR A 104 1.12 3.09 -9.17
C TYR A 104 1.96 2.26 -8.21
N THR A 105 1.55 2.20 -6.95
CA THR A 105 2.07 1.21 -6.01
C THR A 105 1.02 0.14 -5.75
N ILE A 106 1.48 -1.06 -5.40
CA ILE A 106 0.65 -2.21 -5.08
C ILE A 106 1.07 -2.69 -3.69
N ALA A 107 0.09 -2.91 -2.81
CA ALA A 107 0.30 -3.50 -1.50
C ALA A 107 -0.65 -4.69 -1.34
N GLY A 108 -0.15 -5.80 -0.81
CA GLY A 108 -1.00 -6.92 -0.41
C GLY A 108 -1.76 -6.60 0.87
N PHE A 109 -2.93 -7.20 1.08
CA PHE A 109 -3.59 -7.12 2.37
C PHE A 109 -4.37 -8.40 2.72
N GLU A 110 -4.61 -8.56 4.00
CA GLU A 110 -5.37 -9.67 4.58
C GLU A 110 -6.34 -9.15 5.65
N LEU A 111 -7.53 -9.73 5.70
CA LEU A 111 -8.46 -9.57 6.80
C LEU A 111 -8.43 -10.86 7.62
N THR A 112 -7.89 -10.78 8.83
CA THR A 112 -7.75 -11.98 9.68
C THR A 112 -9.04 -12.30 10.43
N ASP A 113 -9.17 -13.53 10.90
CA ASP A 113 -10.27 -13.97 11.78
C ASP A 113 -10.30 -13.20 13.11
N LYS A 114 -9.19 -12.60 13.51
CA LYS A 114 -9.08 -11.74 14.71
C LYS A 114 -9.58 -10.31 14.48
N ARG A 115 -10.20 -10.05 13.31
CA ARG A 115 -10.69 -8.72 12.92
C ARG A 115 -9.56 -7.69 12.77
N GLU A 116 -8.44 -8.15 12.24
CA GLU A 116 -7.30 -7.31 11.89
C GLU A 116 -7.25 -7.07 10.38
N LEU A 117 -6.77 -5.92 9.99
CA LEU A 117 -6.33 -5.61 8.63
C LEU A 117 -4.80 -5.58 8.64
N VAL A 118 -4.19 -6.52 7.97
CA VAL A 118 -2.73 -6.57 7.79
C VAL A 118 -2.41 -6.11 6.39
N VAL A 119 -1.51 -5.14 6.28
CA VAL A 119 -1.05 -4.61 4.99
C VAL A 119 0.41 -5.01 4.79
N TYR A 120 0.72 -5.50 3.61
CA TYR A 120 2.05 -5.96 3.22
C TYR A 120 2.58 -5.10 2.09
N ASN A 121 3.76 -4.53 2.26
CA ASN A 121 4.50 -3.92 1.18
C ASN A 121 5.30 -4.98 0.41
N LEU A 122 5.70 -4.64 -0.82
CA LEU A 122 6.67 -5.42 -1.55
C LEU A 122 8.08 -5.04 -1.11
N ASP A 123 8.90 -6.03 -0.83
CA ASP A 123 10.30 -5.84 -0.49
C ASP A 123 11.08 -5.33 -1.72
N LEU A 124 11.70 -4.17 -1.57
CA LEU A 124 12.45 -3.52 -2.66
C LEU A 124 13.62 -4.37 -3.12
N GLU A 125 14.36 -4.96 -2.19
CA GLU A 125 15.55 -5.78 -2.47
C GLU A 125 15.16 -7.02 -3.27
N GLN A 126 14.10 -7.71 -2.87
CA GLN A 126 13.59 -8.90 -3.56
C GLN A 126 13.11 -8.55 -4.98
N ILE A 127 12.38 -7.45 -5.14
CA ILE A 127 11.95 -6.98 -6.48
C ILE A 127 13.17 -6.59 -7.33
N ASN A 128 14.14 -5.91 -6.76
CA ASN A 128 15.36 -5.53 -7.48
C ASN A 128 16.17 -6.78 -7.93
N GLN A 129 16.28 -7.78 -7.07
CA GLN A 129 16.90 -9.07 -7.43
C GLN A 129 16.14 -9.79 -8.54
N ALA A 130 14.80 -9.78 -8.50
CA ALA A 130 13.97 -10.35 -9.56
C ALA A 130 14.22 -9.67 -10.92
N ILE A 131 14.45 -8.36 -10.92
CA ILE A 131 14.81 -7.61 -12.14
C ILE A 131 16.23 -7.97 -12.61
N GLN A 132 17.19 -8.03 -11.71
CA GLN A 132 18.57 -8.43 -12.05
C GLN A 132 18.63 -9.84 -12.65
N HIS A 133 17.82 -10.76 -12.14
CA HIS A 133 17.72 -12.14 -12.65
C HIS A 133 16.75 -12.28 -13.84
N LYS A 134 16.18 -11.18 -14.37
CA LYS A 134 15.24 -11.15 -15.50
C LYS A 134 13.93 -11.91 -15.26
N ALA A 135 13.59 -12.19 -14.02
CA ALA A 135 12.27 -12.68 -13.64
C ALA A 135 11.20 -11.59 -13.84
N LEU A 136 11.56 -10.34 -13.55
CA LEU A 136 10.79 -9.14 -13.88
C LEU A 136 11.62 -8.20 -14.74
N ASP A 137 10.94 -7.31 -15.49
CA ASP A 137 11.57 -6.21 -16.19
C ASP A 137 11.36 -4.94 -15.39
N GLY A 138 12.36 -4.06 -15.36
CA GLY A 138 12.26 -2.82 -14.61
C GLY A 138 13.61 -2.14 -14.43
N GLN A 139 13.60 -1.07 -13.65
CA GLN A 139 14.79 -0.28 -13.37
C GLN A 139 14.74 0.34 -11.98
N ALA A 140 15.90 0.46 -11.35
CA ALA A 140 16.05 1.22 -10.13
C ALA A 140 15.99 2.74 -10.42
N PHE A 141 15.47 3.51 -9.48
CA PHE A 141 15.49 4.97 -9.49
C PHE A 141 15.72 5.51 -8.09
N GLN A 142 16.09 6.78 -8.00
CA GLN A 142 16.28 7.46 -6.72
C GLN A 142 15.31 8.62 -6.60
N THR A 143 14.85 8.87 -5.39
CA THR A 143 14.06 10.03 -5.00
C THR A 143 14.76 10.75 -3.86
N ASP A 144 14.29 11.96 -3.54
CA ASP A 144 14.81 12.71 -2.37
C ASP A 144 14.54 11.97 -1.04
N ASP A 145 13.58 11.05 -1.02
CA ASP A 145 13.16 10.32 0.18
C ASP A 145 13.72 8.87 0.25
N GLY A 146 14.47 8.42 -0.79
CA GLY A 146 15.09 7.09 -0.80
C GLY A 146 15.09 6.41 -2.16
N ASP A 147 15.54 5.17 -2.17
CA ASP A 147 15.63 4.35 -3.37
C ASP A 147 14.26 3.80 -3.79
N GLY A 148 14.10 3.60 -5.09
CA GLY A 148 12.89 3.02 -5.67
C GLY A 148 13.20 2.05 -6.81
N VAL A 149 12.22 1.23 -7.13
CA VAL A 149 12.23 0.35 -8.30
C VAL A 149 10.94 0.53 -9.07
N GLN A 150 11.06 0.79 -10.37
CA GLN A 150 9.95 0.77 -11.30
C GLN A 150 9.91 -0.58 -12.00
N VAL A 151 8.83 -1.30 -11.84
CA VAL A 151 8.55 -2.55 -12.56
C VAL A 151 7.89 -2.21 -13.90
N ASP A 152 8.50 -2.66 -14.98
CA ASP A 152 8.06 -2.43 -16.36
C ASP A 152 7.34 -3.64 -16.96
N SER A 153 7.42 -4.80 -16.32
CA SER A 153 6.68 -6.00 -16.70
C SER A 153 5.18 -5.75 -16.76
N ASN A 154 4.49 -6.41 -17.69
CA ASN A 154 3.03 -6.41 -17.69
C ASN A 154 2.48 -7.10 -16.43
N LEU A 155 1.22 -6.84 -16.11
CA LEU A 155 0.59 -7.33 -14.88
C LEU A 155 0.51 -8.86 -14.81
N ASP A 156 0.35 -9.56 -15.94
CA ASP A 156 0.33 -11.03 -15.96
C ASP A 156 1.66 -11.60 -15.47
N LYS A 157 2.78 -11.04 -15.93
CA LYS A 157 4.13 -11.43 -15.48
C LYS A 157 4.36 -11.04 -14.02
N VAL A 158 3.87 -9.87 -13.60
CA VAL A 158 3.96 -9.43 -12.19
C VAL A 158 3.21 -10.40 -11.29
N PHE A 159 1.96 -10.74 -11.60
CA PHE A 159 1.19 -11.65 -10.77
C PHE A 159 1.70 -13.09 -10.81
N ALA A 160 2.20 -13.56 -11.95
CA ALA A 160 2.86 -14.86 -12.01
C ALA A 160 4.06 -14.93 -11.05
N TYR A 161 4.82 -13.84 -10.90
CA TYR A 161 5.92 -13.76 -9.93
C TYR A 161 5.40 -13.67 -8.48
N LEU A 162 4.40 -12.82 -8.21
CA LEU A 162 3.88 -12.59 -6.86
C LEU A 162 3.08 -13.79 -6.30
N ASP A 163 2.46 -14.58 -7.17
CA ASP A 163 1.68 -15.77 -6.77
C ASP A 163 2.53 -17.03 -6.65
N ASP A 164 3.78 -17.00 -7.11
CA ASP A 164 4.70 -18.13 -6.93
C ASP A 164 5.06 -18.30 -5.45
N PRO A 165 4.77 -19.45 -4.83
CA PRO A 165 5.10 -19.72 -3.43
C PRO A 165 6.60 -19.56 -3.12
N ALA A 166 7.48 -19.74 -4.10
CA ALA A 166 8.93 -19.55 -3.96
C ALA A 166 9.30 -18.07 -3.68
N ASN A 167 8.42 -17.13 -4.02
CA ASN A 167 8.63 -15.69 -3.85
C ASN A 167 7.78 -15.12 -2.70
N SER A 168 7.31 -15.95 -1.78
CA SER A 168 6.43 -15.51 -0.68
C SER A 168 7.06 -14.48 0.26
N ASP A 169 8.38 -14.45 0.36
CA ASP A 169 9.18 -13.53 1.15
C ASP A 169 9.23 -12.10 0.59
N VAL A 170 8.74 -11.91 -0.65
CA VAL A 170 8.58 -10.57 -1.24
C VAL A 170 7.57 -9.71 -0.49
N PHE A 171 6.66 -10.32 0.30
CA PHE A 171 5.65 -9.61 1.07
C PHE A 171 6.14 -9.38 2.50
N VAL A 172 6.37 -8.12 2.85
CA VAL A 172 6.79 -7.71 4.20
C VAL A 172 5.64 -7.00 4.90
N GLU A 173 5.27 -7.46 6.11
CA GLU A 173 4.24 -6.79 6.91
C GLU A 173 4.65 -5.34 7.19
N ALA A 174 3.86 -4.40 6.66
CA ALA A 174 4.09 -2.98 6.83
C ALA A 174 3.36 -2.44 8.06
N VAL A 175 2.12 -2.84 8.27
CA VAL A 175 1.28 -2.37 9.37
C VAL A 175 0.14 -3.34 9.64
N ARG A 176 -0.24 -3.41 10.91
CA ARG A 176 -1.38 -4.19 11.40
C ARG A 176 -2.36 -3.29 12.12
N TYR A 177 -3.59 -3.29 11.66
CA TYR A 177 -4.68 -2.52 12.22
C TYR A 177 -5.69 -3.41 12.92
N GLN A 178 -6.24 -2.92 14.02
CA GLN A 178 -7.37 -3.51 14.74
C GLN A 178 -8.67 -2.80 14.35
N ARG A 179 -9.74 -3.57 14.17
CA ARG A 179 -11.06 -3.01 13.91
C ARG A 179 -11.51 -2.16 15.09
N GLN A 180 -11.87 -0.92 14.83
CA GLN A 180 -12.53 -0.11 15.84
C GLN A 180 -13.99 -0.56 15.97
N ASN A 181 -14.41 -0.87 17.20
CA ASN A 181 -15.83 -1.08 17.47
C ASN A 181 -16.53 0.27 17.34
N SER A 182 -17.60 0.33 16.55
CA SER A 182 -18.48 1.49 16.60
C SER A 182 -18.97 1.60 18.03
N ALA A 183 -18.66 2.71 18.72
CA ALA A 183 -19.30 2.99 19.99
C ALA A 183 -20.82 2.99 19.74
N LYS A 184 -21.53 2.17 20.48
CA LYS A 184 -23.00 2.17 20.50
C LYS A 184 -23.50 3.49 21.04
#